data_ca3c5d24b11670ef29f22db3b24bb3e6
#
_entry.id   ca3c5d24b11670ef29f22db3b24bb3e6
#
_cell.length_a   1.000
_cell.length_b   1.000
_cell.length_c   1.000
_cell.angle_alpha   90.00
_cell.angle_beta   90.00
_cell.angle_gamma   90.00
#
_symmetry.space_group_name_H-M   'P 1'
#
loop_
_entity.id
_entity.type
_entity.pdbx_description
1 polymer ?
#
loop_
_entity_poly.entity_id
_entity_poly.type
_entity_poly.pdbx_seq_one_letter_code
_entity_poly.pdbx_strand_id
1 'polypeptide(L)'
;MSKLRVMSVMAHQDDFEFEAAGLFLRLREYYGDDVELKILTTSTGVSGHHIIGPDETIRIREAEAIASANVVGAEYENLRQLDGTHVAAQVFCDRNMLGGLWNAIRAFAPDYIVAPPVVTNPLAGIHIDHQHTAEAVRLVAYQLGVPNAYPTMYAPRVQRFPVPAILNCPDAYCKEAMWHFGVDCDNVREGKISMLLKHKSQVCEWLPFVNNLTNTDPELGSGEAWNETDWRNNLNKRVEAVNRRHGFADNTFREYFAVTRWGYVPPAEKVQKDFPFLFWNKDNPLA
;
A
#
# COMPACT_ATOMS: atom_id res chain seq x y z
N MET A 1 -26.23 3.21 -8.58
CA MET A 1 -25.16 4.17 -8.24
C MET A 1 -23.88 3.63 -8.82
N SER A 2 -22.92 4.48 -9.19
CA SER A 2 -21.57 3.97 -9.57
C SER A 2 -20.93 3.32 -8.35
N LYS A 3 -20.18 2.22 -8.53
CA LYS A 3 -19.42 1.57 -7.46
C LYS A 3 -18.34 2.53 -6.95
N LEU A 4 -18.04 2.46 -5.67
CA LEU A 4 -16.85 3.11 -5.10
C LEU A 4 -15.60 2.37 -5.58
N ARG A 5 -14.59 3.09 -6.06
CA ARG A 5 -13.35 2.52 -6.59
C ARG A 5 -12.16 3.00 -5.79
N VAL A 6 -11.45 2.07 -5.15
CA VAL A 6 -10.29 2.39 -4.31
C VAL A 6 -9.09 1.58 -4.77
N MET A 7 -7.97 2.28 -4.95
CA MET A 7 -6.70 1.72 -5.41
C MET A 7 -5.62 1.97 -4.37
N SER A 8 -4.79 0.98 -4.08
CA SER A 8 -3.52 1.23 -3.41
C SER A 8 -2.38 1.28 -4.42
N VAL A 9 -1.38 2.12 -4.18
CA VAL A 9 -0.13 2.20 -4.95
C VAL A 9 1.02 2.12 -3.95
N MET A 10 1.66 0.96 -3.88
CA MET A 10 2.75 0.67 -2.93
C MET A 10 4.03 0.29 -3.67
N ALA A 11 5.16 0.28 -2.97
CA ALA A 11 6.44 -0.08 -3.56
C ALA A 11 6.57 -1.59 -3.80
N HIS A 12 6.25 -2.37 -2.76
CA HIS A 12 6.42 -3.83 -2.76
C HIS A 12 5.11 -4.56 -2.48
N GLN A 13 5.13 -5.87 -2.66
CA GLN A 13 3.94 -6.71 -2.65
C GLN A 13 3.28 -6.84 -1.26
N ASP A 14 4.02 -6.67 -0.18
CA ASP A 14 3.59 -6.82 1.21
C ASP A 14 3.29 -5.49 1.92
N ASP A 15 3.70 -4.35 1.37
CA ASP A 15 3.50 -3.02 1.97
C ASP A 15 2.03 -2.70 2.24
N PHE A 16 1.17 -3.04 1.29
CA PHE A 16 -0.27 -2.78 1.37
C PHE A 16 -0.90 -3.48 2.59
N GLU A 17 -0.50 -4.71 2.84
CA GLU A 17 -1.04 -5.52 3.92
C GLU A 17 -0.68 -4.96 5.29
N PHE A 18 0.47 -4.33 5.42
CA PHE A 18 0.84 -3.65 6.65
C PHE A 18 0.03 -2.38 6.89
N GLU A 19 -0.20 -1.58 5.84
CA GLU A 19 -0.60 -0.19 6.01
C GLU A 19 -2.06 0.10 5.67
N ALA A 20 -2.73 -0.71 4.79
CA ALA A 20 -4.07 -0.39 4.29
C ALA A 20 -5.01 -1.59 4.04
N ALA A 21 -4.60 -2.82 4.37
CA ALA A 21 -5.45 -3.99 4.15
C ALA A 21 -6.73 -3.97 4.99
N GLY A 22 -6.65 -3.42 6.21
CA GLY A 22 -7.80 -3.27 7.08
C GLY A 22 -8.86 -2.34 6.48
N LEU A 23 -8.45 -1.22 5.87
CA LEU A 23 -9.35 -0.32 5.14
C LEU A 23 -10.07 -1.07 4.01
N PHE A 24 -9.35 -1.86 3.20
CA PHE A 24 -9.96 -2.58 2.09
C PHE A 24 -10.91 -3.67 2.58
N LEU A 25 -10.57 -4.38 3.64
CA LEU A 25 -11.44 -5.36 4.29
C LEU A 25 -12.71 -4.71 4.84
N ARG A 26 -12.60 -3.55 5.48
CA ARG A 26 -13.75 -2.78 5.97
C ARG A 26 -14.64 -2.27 4.83
N LEU A 27 -14.03 -1.83 3.72
CA LEU A 27 -14.77 -1.47 2.51
C LEU A 27 -15.54 -2.64 1.93
N ARG A 28 -14.89 -3.81 1.82
CA ARG A 28 -15.54 -5.02 1.33
C ARG A 28 -16.65 -5.49 2.26
N GLU A 29 -16.44 -5.43 3.59
CA GLU A 29 -17.46 -5.77 4.59
C GLU A 29 -18.70 -4.86 4.46
N TYR A 30 -18.50 -3.55 4.26
CA TYR A 30 -19.59 -2.57 4.23
C TYR A 30 -20.31 -2.54 2.87
N TYR A 31 -19.57 -2.53 1.77
CA TYR A 31 -20.11 -2.33 0.42
C TYR A 31 -20.36 -3.63 -0.36
N GLY A 32 -19.81 -4.77 0.08
CA GLY A 32 -19.92 -6.02 -0.67
C GLY A 32 -19.40 -5.85 -2.10
N ASP A 33 -20.24 -6.15 -3.08
CA ASP A 33 -19.92 -6.03 -4.51
C ASP A 33 -20.05 -4.60 -5.08
N ASP A 34 -20.51 -3.64 -4.27
CA ASP A 34 -20.63 -2.22 -4.67
C ASP A 34 -19.31 -1.44 -4.50
N VAL A 35 -18.20 -2.11 -4.16
CA VAL A 35 -16.84 -1.57 -4.18
C VAL A 35 -15.96 -2.34 -5.15
N GLU A 36 -15.12 -1.62 -5.90
CA GLU A 36 -14.03 -2.18 -6.71
C GLU A 36 -12.70 -1.81 -6.07
N LEU A 37 -11.85 -2.80 -5.83
CA LEU A 37 -10.59 -2.67 -5.10
C LEU A 37 -9.43 -3.11 -5.99
N LYS A 38 -8.34 -2.34 -6.00
CA LYS A 38 -7.12 -2.67 -6.74
C LYS A 38 -5.88 -2.43 -5.91
N ILE A 39 -4.95 -3.38 -5.95
CA ILE A 39 -3.62 -3.29 -5.33
C ILE A 39 -2.61 -3.19 -6.47
N LEU A 40 -1.87 -2.09 -6.53
CA LEU A 40 -0.80 -1.86 -7.49
C LEU A 40 0.53 -1.76 -6.74
N THR A 41 1.53 -2.53 -7.19
CA THR A 41 2.92 -2.39 -6.73
C THR A 41 3.80 -1.82 -7.82
N THR A 42 4.80 -1.02 -7.45
CA THR A 42 5.66 -0.33 -8.41
C THR A 42 6.93 -1.09 -8.75
N SER A 43 7.32 -2.08 -7.92
CA SER A 43 8.45 -2.97 -8.20
C SER A 43 8.05 -4.44 -8.16
N THR A 44 8.87 -5.29 -8.76
CA THR A 44 8.69 -6.76 -8.68
C THR A 44 9.16 -7.35 -7.36
N GLY A 45 9.83 -6.55 -6.51
CA GLY A 45 10.36 -7.00 -5.23
C GLY A 45 11.49 -8.02 -5.33
N VAL A 46 12.21 -8.06 -6.46
CA VAL A 46 13.25 -9.05 -6.80
C VAL A 46 14.34 -9.22 -5.75
N SER A 47 14.68 -8.14 -5.03
CA SER A 47 15.74 -8.12 -4.00
C SER A 47 15.28 -8.60 -2.63
N GLY A 48 14.00 -8.94 -2.47
CA GLY A 48 13.38 -9.24 -1.17
C GLY A 48 13.53 -10.71 -0.75
N HIS A 49 14.71 -11.32 -0.93
CA HIS A 49 15.03 -12.62 -0.32
C HIS A 49 16.53 -12.84 -0.23
N HIS A 50 17.00 -13.58 0.79
CA HIS A 50 18.41 -13.83 1.08
C HIS A 50 18.93 -15.18 0.56
N ILE A 51 18.01 -16.11 0.23
CA ILE A 51 18.36 -17.47 -0.25
C ILE A 51 17.85 -17.69 -1.67
N ILE A 52 16.60 -17.29 -1.96
CA ILE A 52 15.94 -17.53 -3.24
C ILE A 52 16.53 -16.60 -4.31
N GLY A 53 16.81 -17.15 -5.49
CA GLY A 53 17.35 -16.37 -6.61
C GLY A 53 16.33 -15.37 -7.18
N PRO A 54 16.82 -14.36 -7.95
CA PRO A 54 16.00 -13.23 -8.42
C PRO A 54 14.72 -13.62 -9.16
N ASP A 55 14.79 -14.45 -10.18
CA ASP A 55 13.64 -14.84 -11.01
C ASP A 55 12.58 -15.60 -10.21
N GLU A 56 13.02 -16.47 -9.32
CA GLU A 56 12.14 -17.25 -8.45
C GLU A 56 11.50 -16.36 -7.38
N THR A 57 12.24 -15.38 -6.84
CA THR A 57 11.71 -14.39 -5.90
C THR A 57 10.56 -13.60 -6.54
N ILE A 58 10.72 -13.12 -7.78
CA ILE A 58 9.66 -12.42 -8.52
C ILE A 58 8.41 -13.30 -8.62
N ARG A 59 8.58 -14.55 -9.07
CA ARG A 59 7.50 -15.48 -9.27
C ARG A 59 6.74 -15.82 -7.98
N ILE A 60 7.47 -16.03 -6.89
CA ILE A 60 6.88 -16.31 -5.58
C ILE A 60 6.11 -15.10 -5.08
N ARG A 61 6.74 -13.92 -5.05
CA ARG A 61 6.11 -12.70 -4.52
C ARG A 61 4.88 -12.28 -5.30
N GLU A 62 4.88 -12.43 -6.63
CA GLU A 62 3.70 -12.18 -7.46
C GLU A 62 2.54 -13.14 -7.09
N ALA A 63 2.83 -14.44 -6.95
CA ALA A 63 1.83 -15.43 -6.55
C ALA A 63 1.27 -15.17 -5.14
N GLU A 64 2.12 -14.78 -4.20
CA GLU A 64 1.75 -14.39 -2.84
C GLU A 64 0.84 -13.14 -2.85
N ALA A 65 1.19 -12.12 -3.63
CA ALA A 65 0.38 -10.90 -3.75
C ALA A 65 -0.99 -11.15 -4.37
N ILE A 66 -1.07 -12.00 -5.41
CA ILE A 66 -2.35 -12.42 -5.99
C ILE A 66 -3.18 -13.19 -4.96
N ALA A 67 -2.55 -14.11 -4.20
CA ALA A 67 -3.24 -14.87 -3.17
C ALA A 67 -3.75 -13.97 -2.03
N SER A 68 -3.00 -12.94 -1.66
CA SER A 68 -3.41 -11.93 -0.68
C SER A 68 -4.58 -11.09 -1.19
N ALA A 69 -4.47 -10.53 -2.39
CA ALA A 69 -5.53 -9.72 -3.02
C ALA A 69 -6.85 -10.47 -3.12
N ASN A 70 -6.81 -11.78 -3.41
CA ASN A 70 -8.00 -12.62 -3.47
C ASN A 70 -8.75 -12.74 -2.13
N VAL A 71 -8.09 -12.59 -0.98
CA VAL A 71 -8.74 -12.62 0.35
C VAL A 71 -9.78 -11.52 0.47
N VAL A 72 -9.48 -10.34 -0.09
CA VAL A 72 -10.37 -9.16 -0.04
C VAL A 72 -11.14 -8.94 -1.35
N GLY A 73 -10.94 -9.81 -2.34
CA GLY A 73 -11.54 -9.67 -3.67
C GLY A 73 -11.04 -8.44 -4.43
N ALA A 74 -9.77 -8.09 -4.27
CA ALA A 74 -9.11 -7.02 -5.01
C ALA A 74 -8.41 -7.56 -6.26
N GLU A 75 -8.31 -6.72 -7.30
CA GLU A 75 -7.42 -6.95 -8.43
C GLU A 75 -5.98 -6.63 -7.98
N TYR A 76 -5.00 -7.49 -8.32
CA TYR A 76 -3.58 -7.20 -8.15
C TYR A 76 -2.91 -6.92 -9.50
N GLU A 77 -2.04 -5.91 -9.51
CA GLU A 77 -1.20 -5.57 -10.67
C GLU A 77 0.20 -5.13 -10.21
N ASN A 78 1.24 -5.69 -10.83
CA ASN A 78 2.57 -5.08 -10.79
C ASN A 78 2.68 -4.05 -11.92
N LEU A 79 3.12 -2.84 -11.59
CA LEU A 79 3.16 -1.71 -12.53
C LEU A 79 3.96 -2.04 -13.78
N ARG A 80 3.33 -1.87 -14.93
CA ARG A 80 4.01 -1.82 -16.22
C ARG A 80 4.38 -0.39 -16.54
N GLN A 81 5.68 -0.14 -16.70
CA GLN A 81 6.19 1.16 -17.12
C GLN A 81 5.75 1.53 -18.55
N LEU A 82 5.97 2.78 -18.95
CA LEU A 82 5.55 3.29 -20.26
C LEU A 82 6.18 2.52 -21.43
N ASP A 83 7.39 1.99 -21.27
CA ASP A 83 8.07 1.16 -22.26
C ASP A 83 7.63 -0.31 -22.25
N GLY A 84 6.69 -0.68 -21.37
CA GLY A 84 6.16 -2.03 -21.23
C GLY A 84 6.93 -2.93 -20.28
N THR A 85 8.01 -2.45 -19.67
CA THR A 85 8.80 -3.23 -18.67
C THR A 85 8.25 -3.09 -17.25
N HIS A 86 8.67 -3.97 -16.36
CA HIS A 86 8.48 -3.85 -14.91
C HIS A 86 9.77 -3.37 -14.23
N VAL A 87 9.64 -2.66 -13.09
CA VAL A 87 10.81 -2.29 -12.29
C VAL A 87 11.26 -3.50 -11.49
N ALA A 88 12.46 -4.01 -11.78
CA ALA A 88 13.00 -5.16 -11.06
C ALA A 88 13.41 -4.80 -9.64
N ALA A 89 14.27 -3.81 -9.47
CA ALA A 89 14.74 -3.28 -8.19
C ALA A 89 15.09 -1.80 -8.36
N GLN A 90 15.06 -1.05 -7.25
CA GLN A 90 15.35 0.39 -7.21
C GLN A 90 14.40 1.20 -8.10
N VAL A 91 13.24 1.48 -7.57
CA VAL A 91 12.25 2.37 -8.21
C VAL A 91 12.86 3.76 -8.38
N PHE A 92 12.74 4.33 -9.58
CA PHE A 92 13.09 5.73 -9.85
C PHE A 92 11.87 6.47 -10.37
N CYS A 93 11.60 7.65 -9.79
CA CYS A 93 10.51 8.50 -10.22
C CYS A 93 10.93 9.25 -11.52
N ASP A 94 10.92 8.56 -12.63
CA ASP A 94 11.25 9.09 -13.96
C ASP A 94 10.03 9.13 -14.89
N ARG A 95 10.23 9.59 -16.13
CA ARG A 95 9.17 9.68 -17.12
C ARG A 95 8.53 8.33 -17.46
N ASN A 96 9.31 7.25 -17.42
CA ASN A 96 8.86 5.90 -17.74
C ASN A 96 7.90 5.38 -16.66
N MET A 97 8.29 5.51 -15.40
CA MET A 97 7.49 5.22 -14.22
C MET A 97 6.20 6.06 -14.18
N LEU A 98 6.32 7.38 -14.33
CA LEU A 98 5.18 8.30 -14.31
C LEU A 98 4.16 7.99 -15.41
N GLY A 99 4.64 7.66 -16.62
CA GLY A 99 3.76 7.30 -17.73
C GLY A 99 3.03 5.97 -17.53
N GLY A 100 3.70 4.98 -16.96
CA GLY A 100 3.07 3.72 -16.56
C GLY A 100 1.98 3.95 -15.52
N LEU A 101 2.32 4.69 -14.45
CA LEU A 101 1.40 5.00 -13.36
C LEU A 101 0.20 5.83 -13.83
N TRP A 102 0.42 6.84 -14.70
CA TRP A 102 -0.66 7.61 -15.31
C TRP A 102 -1.64 6.70 -16.07
N ASN A 103 -1.13 5.74 -16.85
CA ASN A 103 -1.95 4.80 -17.59
C ASN A 103 -2.73 3.85 -16.67
N ALA A 104 -2.07 3.24 -15.67
CA ALA A 104 -2.70 2.30 -14.74
C ALA A 104 -3.83 2.96 -13.93
N ILE A 105 -3.59 4.17 -13.40
CA ILE A 105 -4.60 4.92 -12.64
C ILE A 105 -5.77 5.30 -13.55
N ARG A 106 -5.53 5.78 -14.76
CA ARG A 106 -6.61 6.17 -15.69
C ARG A 106 -7.40 4.97 -16.19
N ALA A 107 -6.78 3.80 -16.34
CA ALA A 107 -7.47 2.57 -16.71
C ALA A 107 -8.44 2.09 -15.61
N PHE A 108 -8.00 2.10 -14.37
CA PHE A 108 -8.84 1.72 -13.24
C PHE A 108 -9.83 2.81 -12.85
N ALA A 109 -9.50 4.10 -13.02
CA ALA A 109 -10.30 5.27 -12.68
C ALA A 109 -10.81 5.26 -11.21
N PRO A 110 -9.91 5.26 -10.20
CA PRO A 110 -10.28 5.24 -8.80
C PRO A 110 -10.90 6.56 -8.34
N ASP A 111 -11.77 6.49 -7.33
CA ASP A 111 -12.22 7.65 -6.54
C ASP A 111 -11.16 8.05 -5.50
N TYR A 112 -10.47 7.03 -4.94
CA TYR A 112 -9.43 7.19 -3.94
C TYR A 112 -8.19 6.36 -4.27
N ILE A 113 -7.02 6.94 -4.02
CA ILE A 113 -5.72 6.23 -4.04
C ILE A 113 -5.13 6.26 -2.64
N VAL A 114 -4.70 5.11 -2.14
CA VAL A 114 -3.88 4.99 -0.92
C VAL A 114 -2.42 4.82 -1.33
N ALA A 115 -1.53 5.63 -0.79
CA ALA A 115 -0.11 5.62 -1.13
C ALA A 115 0.78 5.97 0.07
N PRO A 116 2.07 5.59 0.09
CA PRO A 116 2.99 6.00 1.12
C PRO A 116 3.20 7.52 1.09
N PRO A 117 3.59 8.15 2.21
CA PRO A 117 3.93 9.56 2.27
C PRO A 117 5.32 9.82 1.69
N VAL A 118 5.55 11.02 1.18
CA VAL A 118 6.91 11.50 0.89
C VAL A 118 7.60 11.82 2.21
N VAL A 119 8.72 11.16 2.49
CA VAL A 119 9.52 11.41 3.69
C VAL A 119 10.30 12.70 3.50
N THR A 120 10.04 13.71 4.34
CA THR A 120 10.65 15.03 4.27
C THR A 120 11.59 15.34 5.43
N ASN A 121 11.57 14.55 6.50
CA ASN A 121 12.47 14.71 7.64
C ASN A 121 13.90 14.30 7.22
N PRO A 122 14.89 15.22 7.24
CA PRO A 122 16.26 14.91 6.82
C PRO A 122 17.00 13.92 7.74
N LEU A 123 16.44 13.64 8.92
CA LEU A 123 17.00 12.67 9.87
C LEU A 123 16.33 11.30 9.79
N ALA A 124 15.25 11.17 9.01
CA ALA A 124 14.61 9.89 8.81
C ALA A 124 15.42 9.00 7.87
N GLY A 125 15.45 7.69 8.13
CA GLY A 125 15.83 6.71 7.11
C GLY A 125 14.82 6.70 5.97
N ILE A 126 15.23 6.28 4.79
CA ILE A 126 14.34 6.11 3.64
C ILE A 126 14.61 4.77 2.97
N HIS A 127 13.57 4.15 2.46
CA HIS A 127 13.69 3.11 1.43
C HIS A 127 13.52 3.78 0.07
N ILE A 128 14.48 3.60 -0.83
CA ILE A 128 14.46 4.27 -2.15
C ILE A 128 13.15 4.00 -2.90
N ASP A 129 12.66 2.77 -2.88
CA ASP A 129 11.46 2.38 -3.61
C ASP A 129 10.20 3.04 -3.03
N HIS A 130 10.06 3.11 -1.69
CA HIS A 130 8.95 3.81 -1.04
C HIS A 130 8.97 5.30 -1.35
N GLN A 131 10.13 5.95 -1.23
CA GLN A 131 10.28 7.38 -1.50
C GLN A 131 9.90 7.71 -2.93
N HIS A 132 10.45 6.99 -3.91
CA HIS A 132 10.19 7.26 -5.32
C HIS A 132 8.76 6.86 -5.73
N THR A 133 8.17 5.84 -5.12
CA THR A 133 6.75 5.53 -5.32
C THR A 133 5.85 6.66 -4.83
N ALA A 134 6.11 7.17 -3.61
CA ALA A 134 5.37 8.30 -3.05
C ALA A 134 5.50 9.56 -3.93
N GLU A 135 6.73 9.89 -4.36
CA GLU A 135 7.00 11.01 -5.27
C GLU A 135 6.31 10.83 -6.63
N ALA A 136 6.32 9.61 -7.20
CA ALA A 136 5.66 9.32 -8.46
C ALA A 136 4.14 9.53 -8.37
N VAL A 137 3.48 9.05 -7.30
CA VAL A 137 2.06 9.29 -7.06
C VAL A 137 1.77 10.78 -6.93
N ARG A 138 2.59 11.52 -6.17
CA ARG A 138 2.46 12.97 -6.00
C ARG A 138 2.60 13.72 -7.32
N LEU A 139 3.59 13.38 -8.14
CA LEU A 139 3.88 14.08 -9.39
C LEU A 139 2.86 13.73 -10.49
N VAL A 140 2.42 12.47 -10.56
CA VAL A 140 1.45 12.05 -11.57
C VAL A 140 0.05 12.61 -11.29
N ALA A 141 -0.28 12.91 -10.04
CA ALA A 141 -1.60 13.34 -9.62
C ALA A 141 -2.13 14.54 -10.41
N TYR A 142 -1.31 15.58 -10.58
CA TYR A 142 -1.67 16.73 -11.43
C TYR A 142 -1.89 16.33 -12.89
N GLN A 143 -1.07 15.41 -13.40
CA GLN A 143 -1.09 15.02 -14.81
C GLN A 143 -2.25 14.08 -15.17
N LEU A 144 -2.91 13.47 -14.17
CA LEU A 144 -4.09 12.61 -14.41
C LEU A 144 -5.20 13.34 -15.15
N GLY A 145 -5.39 14.64 -14.88
CA GLY A 145 -6.35 15.49 -15.58
C GLY A 145 -5.92 15.92 -16.99
N VAL A 146 -4.66 15.65 -17.39
CA VAL A 146 -4.12 16.08 -18.69
C VAL A 146 -4.20 14.94 -19.72
N PRO A 147 -5.07 15.02 -20.75
CA PRO A 147 -5.35 13.88 -21.64
C PRO A 147 -4.16 13.40 -22.46
N ASN A 148 -3.16 14.26 -22.67
CA ASN A 148 -1.99 14.02 -23.50
C ASN A 148 -0.67 14.06 -22.73
N ALA A 149 -0.72 13.87 -21.41
CA ALA A 149 0.51 13.89 -20.60
C ALA A 149 1.48 12.79 -21.02
N TYR A 150 0.96 11.61 -21.33
CA TYR A 150 1.74 10.46 -21.79
C TYR A 150 1.05 9.74 -22.96
N PRO A 151 1.79 8.92 -23.74
CA PRO A 151 1.21 7.95 -24.66
C PRO A 151 0.27 7.00 -23.92
N THR A 152 -0.86 6.66 -24.52
CA THR A 152 -1.86 5.75 -23.96
C THR A 152 -1.43 4.31 -24.20
N MET A 153 -1.29 3.52 -23.12
CA MET A 153 -0.99 2.08 -23.15
C MET A 153 -2.26 1.25 -23.17
N TYR A 154 -3.33 1.76 -22.57
CA TYR A 154 -4.64 1.12 -22.49
C TYR A 154 -5.64 1.96 -23.29
N ALA A 155 -6.41 1.31 -24.14
CA ALA A 155 -7.49 1.97 -24.89
C ALA A 155 -8.81 1.88 -24.11
N PRO A 156 -9.76 2.80 -24.33
CA PRO A 156 -9.72 4.01 -25.16
C PRO A 156 -9.19 5.23 -24.38
N ARG A 157 -8.77 6.23 -25.14
CA ARG A 157 -8.32 7.51 -24.59
C ARG A 157 -9.49 8.28 -23.97
N VAL A 158 -9.45 8.50 -22.66
CA VAL A 158 -10.45 9.29 -21.94
C VAL A 158 -10.05 10.76 -21.97
N GLN A 159 -10.89 11.62 -22.55
CA GLN A 159 -10.64 13.07 -22.66
C GLN A 159 -10.74 13.77 -21.30
N ARG A 160 -11.78 13.46 -20.53
CA ARG A 160 -12.00 14.04 -19.21
C ARG A 160 -11.86 12.95 -18.14
N PHE A 161 -10.93 13.16 -17.24
CA PHE A 161 -10.64 12.21 -16.16
C PHE A 161 -10.83 12.91 -14.80
N PRO A 162 -11.70 12.43 -13.92
CA PRO A 162 -11.82 12.94 -12.58
C PRO A 162 -10.55 12.55 -11.79
N VAL A 163 -9.85 13.57 -11.27
CA VAL A 163 -8.66 13.31 -10.45
C VAL A 163 -9.08 12.72 -9.12
N PRO A 164 -8.52 11.57 -8.69
CA PRO A 164 -8.89 10.93 -7.42
C PRO A 164 -8.43 11.73 -6.20
N ALA A 165 -9.03 11.48 -5.06
CA ALA A 165 -8.46 11.86 -3.78
C ALA A 165 -7.28 10.93 -3.45
N ILE A 166 -6.19 11.49 -2.90
CA ILE A 166 -5.00 10.71 -2.54
C ILE A 166 -4.85 10.75 -1.03
N LEU A 167 -4.84 9.56 -0.44
CA LEU A 167 -4.68 9.29 0.98
C LEU A 167 -3.26 8.80 1.23
N ASN A 168 -2.51 9.47 2.09
CA ASN A 168 -1.28 8.88 2.60
C ASN A 168 -1.61 7.98 3.79
N CYS A 169 -1.04 6.78 3.79
CA CYS A 169 -0.97 5.90 4.95
C CYS A 169 0.37 6.12 5.68
N PRO A 170 0.54 5.72 6.94
CA PRO A 170 1.83 5.68 7.59
C PRO A 170 2.82 4.82 6.81
N ASP A 171 4.10 5.09 7.02
CA ASP A 171 5.20 4.30 6.49
C ASP A 171 6.21 4.04 7.61
N ALA A 172 6.90 2.90 7.56
CA ALA A 172 7.88 2.52 8.58
C ALA A 172 8.99 3.57 8.75
N TYR A 173 9.28 4.32 7.70
CA TYR A 173 10.31 5.36 7.64
C TYR A 173 9.79 6.76 7.96
N CYS A 174 8.48 7.00 7.86
CA CYS A 174 7.83 8.28 8.13
C CYS A 174 7.06 8.26 9.45
N LYS A 175 7.79 8.33 10.57
CA LYS A 175 7.22 8.22 11.92
C LYS A 175 6.36 9.41 12.34
N GLU A 176 6.49 10.54 11.67
CA GLU A 176 5.80 11.81 11.98
C GLU A 176 4.65 12.06 11.01
N ALA A 177 4.19 11.03 10.30
CA ALA A 177 3.10 11.19 9.35
C ALA A 177 1.85 11.75 10.03
N MET A 178 1.37 12.89 9.54
CA MET A 178 0.07 13.44 9.94
C MET A 178 -1.05 12.51 9.49
N TRP A 179 -2.12 12.46 10.25
CA TRP A 179 -3.33 11.75 9.87
C TRP A 179 -4.57 12.61 10.15
N HIS A 180 -5.60 12.46 9.33
CA HIS A 180 -6.89 13.14 9.48
C HIS A 180 -7.97 12.20 10.03
N PHE A 181 -7.94 10.93 9.63
CA PHE A 181 -8.87 9.92 10.10
C PHE A 181 -8.20 8.57 10.27
N GLY A 182 -8.76 7.75 11.13
CA GLY A 182 -8.37 6.36 11.30
C GLY A 182 -9.53 5.41 11.03
N VAL A 183 -9.19 4.15 10.86
CA VAL A 183 -10.12 3.04 10.68
C VAL A 183 -9.83 2.00 11.75
N ASP A 184 -10.86 1.63 12.51
CA ASP A 184 -10.81 0.48 13.42
C ASP A 184 -10.97 -0.79 12.58
N CYS A 185 -9.95 -1.64 12.64
CA CYS A 185 -9.84 -2.87 11.86
C CYS A 185 -9.93 -4.13 12.73
N ASP A 186 -10.35 -4.01 13.99
CA ASP A 186 -10.34 -5.13 14.93
C ASP A 186 -11.30 -6.26 14.52
N ASN A 187 -12.45 -5.90 13.97
CA ASN A 187 -13.42 -6.87 13.44
C ASN A 187 -12.95 -7.59 12.17
N VAL A 188 -11.97 -7.03 11.45
CA VAL A 188 -11.36 -7.64 10.25
C VAL A 188 -9.91 -8.08 10.49
N ARG A 189 -9.47 -8.11 11.76
CA ARG A 189 -8.11 -8.47 12.18
C ARG A 189 -7.62 -9.78 11.55
N GLU A 190 -8.44 -10.83 11.63
CA GLU A 190 -8.06 -12.15 11.07
C GLU A 190 -7.95 -12.12 9.55
N GLY A 191 -8.75 -11.33 8.87
CA GLY A 191 -8.62 -11.09 7.43
C GLY A 191 -7.27 -10.45 7.09
N LYS A 192 -6.88 -9.38 7.81
CA LYS A 192 -5.58 -8.71 7.64
C LYS A 192 -4.42 -9.66 7.92
N ILE A 193 -4.50 -10.45 8.99
CA ILE A 193 -3.48 -11.46 9.32
C ILE A 193 -3.40 -12.52 8.22
N SER A 194 -4.54 -13.00 7.73
CA SER A 194 -4.58 -13.95 6.61
C SER A 194 -3.92 -13.42 5.35
N MET A 195 -4.14 -12.15 5.01
CA MET A 195 -3.49 -11.48 3.87
C MET A 195 -1.98 -11.43 4.06
N LEU A 196 -1.49 -10.98 5.22
CA LEU A 196 -0.06 -10.95 5.55
C LEU A 196 0.60 -12.32 5.46
N LEU A 197 -0.06 -13.37 5.97
CA LEU A 197 0.46 -14.74 5.93
C LEU A 197 0.51 -15.34 4.51
N LYS A 198 -0.17 -14.74 3.52
CA LYS A 198 0.04 -15.13 2.11
C LYS A 198 1.45 -14.76 1.62
N HIS A 199 2.04 -13.70 2.14
CA HIS A 199 3.42 -13.27 1.86
C HIS A 199 4.44 -14.02 2.72
N LYS A 200 4.38 -15.35 2.71
CA LYS A 200 5.22 -16.21 3.55
C LYS A 200 6.72 -15.94 3.35
N SER A 201 7.14 -15.79 2.11
CA SER A 201 8.55 -15.49 1.78
C SER A 201 9.04 -14.20 2.45
N GLN A 202 8.13 -13.28 2.76
CA GLN A 202 8.43 -12.01 3.39
C GLN A 202 8.25 -12.08 4.91
N VAL A 203 7.03 -12.34 5.38
CA VAL A 203 6.70 -12.22 6.81
C VAL A 203 7.33 -13.31 7.67
N CYS A 204 7.58 -14.50 7.10
CA CYS A 204 8.17 -15.61 7.82
C CYS A 204 9.68 -15.79 7.55
N GLU A 205 10.18 -15.30 6.43
CA GLU A 205 11.55 -15.60 5.98
C GLU A 205 12.41 -14.32 5.89
N TRP A 206 12.11 -13.43 4.93
CA TRP A 206 12.95 -12.26 4.64
C TRP A 206 12.93 -11.20 5.75
N LEU A 207 11.75 -10.75 6.19
CA LEU A 207 11.65 -9.69 7.19
C LEU A 207 12.27 -10.07 8.54
N PRO A 208 12.06 -11.30 9.08
CA PRO A 208 12.78 -11.76 10.26
C PRO A 208 14.29 -11.77 10.07
N PHE A 209 14.78 -12.22 8.91
CA PHE A 209 16.20 -12.25 8.59
C PHE A 209 16.80 -10.84 8.53
N VAL A 210 16.28 -9.97 7.70
CA VAL A 210 16.85 -8.63 7.46
C VAL A 210 16.83 -7.74 8.72
N ASN A 211 15.89 -8.00 9.63
CA ASN A 211 15.81 -7.31 10.91
C ASN A 211 16.57 -7.99 12.06
N ASN A 212 17.38 -9.02 11.75
CA ASN A 212 18.11 -9.82 12.75
C ASN A 212 17.23 -10.41 13.85
N LEU A 213 16.02 -10.82 13.52
CA LEU A 213 15.05 -11.36 14.48
C LEU A 213 15.07 -12.89 14.52
N THR A 214 15.77 -13.54 13.59
CA THR A 214 16.00 -14.97 13.57
C THR A 214 17.51 -15.23 13.67
N ASN A 215 17.89 -16.28 14.38
CA ASN A 215 19.27 -16.78 14.37
C ASN A 215 19.53 -17.62 13.11
N THR A 216 18.97 -17.22 11.98
CA THR A 216 19.15 -17.91 10.71
C THR A 216 20.54 -17.57 10.17
N ASP A 217 21.49 -18.41 10.46
CA ASP A 217 22.76 -18.42 9.74
C ASP A 217 22.59 -19.34 8.51
N PRO A 218 22.66 -18.80 7.28
CA PRO A 218 22.54 -19.60 6.07
C PRO A 218 23.62 -20.69 5.99
N GLU A 219 24.78 -20.48 6.60
CA GLU A 219 25.87 -21.47 6.64
C GLU A 219 25.57 -22.63 7.59
N LEU A 220 24.72 -22.43 8.59
CA LEU A 220 24.32 -23.46 9.53
C LEU A 220 23.10 -24.26 9.09
N GLY A 221 22.46 -23.90 7.96
CA GLY A 221 21.32 -24.65 7.41
C GLY A 221 20.10 -24.72 8.30
N SER A 222 20.06 -23.94 9.37
CA SER A 222 19.00 -23.92 10.39
C SER A 222 18.16 -22.65 10.32
N GLY A 223 17.92 -22.14 9.11
CA GLY A 223 16.98 -21.05 8.94
C GLY A 223 15.59 -21.50 9.31
N GLU A 224 15.28 -21.56 10.59
CA GLU A 224 13.89 -21.67 11.03
C GLU A 224 13.20 -20.37 10.68
N ALA A 225 12.42 -20.41 9.59
CA ALA A 225 11.46 -19.36 9.28
C ALA A 225 10.54 -19.17 10.49
N TRP A 226 10.11 -17.94 10.73
CA TRP A 226 9.09 -17.68 11.73
C TRP A 226 7.84 -18.47 11.41
N ASN A 227 7.23 -19.08 12.44
CA ASN A 227 5.92 -19.66 12.33
C ASN A 227 4.83 -18.58 12.52
N GLU A 228 3.58 -18.96 12.31
CA GLU A 228 2.45 -18.06 12.46
C GLU A 228 2.36 -17.41 13.85
N THR A 229 2.70 -18.15 14.92
CA THR A 229 2.66 -17.62 16.30
C THR A 229 3.70 -16.53 16.49
N ASP A 230 4.93 -16.73 16.00
CA ASP A 230 6.01 -15.73 16.07
C ASP A 230 5.60 -14.46 15.33
N TRP A 231 5.05 -14.64 14.13
CA TRP A 231 4.57 -13.54 13.32
C TRP A 231 3.43 -12.77 14.00
N ARG A 232 2.42 -13.45 14.55
CA ARG A 232 1.32 -12.82 15.29
C ARG A 232 1.81 -12.01 16.48
N ASN A 233 2.76 -12.55 17.23
CA ASN A 233 3.36 -11.86 18.37
C ASN A 233 4.11 -10.59 17.95
N ASN A 234 4.85 -10.65 16.84
CA ASN A 234 5.53 -9.48 16.29
C ASN A 234 4.54 -8.43 15.79
N LEU A 235 3.50 -8.84 15.07
CA LEU A 235 2.45 -7.94 14.56
C LEU A 235 1.73 -7.22 15.70
N ASN A 236 1.40 -7.92 16.80
CA ASN A 236 0.79 -7.28 17.97
C ASN A 236 1.70 -6.18 18.57
N LYS A 237 3.02 -6.44 18.68
CA LYS A 237 3.98 -5.41 19.13
C LYS A 237 4.04 -4.20 18.18
N ARG A 238 3.95 -4.43 16.86
CA ARG A 238 3.86 -3.33 15.88
C ARG A 238 2.60 -2.50 16.09
N VAL A 239 1.44 -3.15 16.23
CA VAL A 239 0.15 -2.48 16.48
C VAL A 239 0.22 -1.62 17.75
N GLU A 240 0.73 -2.16 18.86
CA GLU A 240 0.94 -1.39 20.10
C GLU A 240 1.85 -0.17 19.88
N ALA A 241 2.95 -0.34 19.15
CA ALA A 241 3.90 0.74 18.89
C ALA A 241 3.29 1.84 18.01
N VAL A 242 2.50 1.46 16.98
CA VAL A 242 1.77 2.40 16.13
C VAL A 242 0.70 3.13 16.92
N ASN A 243 -0.11 2.41 17.70
CA ASN A 243 -1.16 3.01 18.54
C ASN A 243 -0.59 4.02 19.53
N ARG A 244 0.48 3.66 20.28
CA ARG A 244 1.14 4.60 21.21
C ARG A 244 1.62 5.87 20.52
N ARG A 245 2.13 5.77 19.29
CA ARG A 245 2.57 6.93 18.49
C ARG A 245 1.42 7.88 18.17
N HIS A 246 0.22 7.33 17.98
CA HIS A 246 -0.99 8.09 17.70
C HIS A 246 -1.85 8.40 18.92
N GLY A 247 -1.31 8.18 20.15
CA GLY A 247 -1.97 8.54 21.41
C GLY A 247 -2.95 7.50 21.95
N PHE A 248 -2.96 6.27 21.42
CA PHE A 248 -3.78 5.18 21.92
C PHE A 248 -2.95 4.22 22.77
N ALA A 249 -3.53 3.74 23.88
CA ALA A 249 -2.87 2.85 24.86
C ALA A 249 -3.40 1.40 24.81
N ASP A 250 -4.11 1.03 23.75
CA ASP A 250 -4.72 -0.29 23.58
C ASP A 250 -4.09 -1.06 22.39
N ASN A 251 -4.56 -2.28 22.16
CA ASN A 251 -4.08 -3.19 21.11
C ASN A 251 -5.06 -3.34 19.97
N THR A 252 -5.98 -2.41 19.81
CA THR A 252 -6.93 -2.39 18.68
C THR A 252 -6.16 -2.21 17.38
N PHE A 253 -6.45 -3.02 16.39
CA PHE A 253 -5.88 -2.87 15.04
C PHE A 253 -6.48 -1.63 14.40
N ARG A 254 -5.66 -0.62 14.18
CA ARG A 254 -6.04 0.64 13.51
C ARG A 254 -5.11 0.95 12.36
N GLU A 255 -5.69 1.54 11.35
CA GLU A 255 -4.97 2.15 10.23
C GLU A 255 -5.28 3.64 10.19
N TYR A 256 -4.32 4.45 9.75
CA TYR A 256 -4.39 5.91 9.83
C TYR A 256 -4.16 6.52 8.45
N PHE A 257 -4.91 7.56 8.10
CA PHE A 257 -4.87 8.14 6.76
C PHE A 257 -4.90 9.66 6.79
N ALA A 258 -4.12 10.26 5.89
CA ALA A 258 -4.13 11.70 5.66
C ALA A 258 -4.62 12.00 4.24
N VAL A 259 -5.63 12.82 4.10
CA VAL A 259 -6.06 13.37 2.81
C VAL A 259 -5.01 14.37 2.36
N THR A 260 -4.39 14.13 1.21
CA THR A 260 -3.36 15.01 0.65
C THR A 260 -3.96 16.09 -0.23
N ARG A 261 -3.17 17.12 -0.52
CA ARG A 261 -3.47 18.11 -1.57
C ARG A 261 -2.84 17.76 -2.92
N TRP A 262 -2.47 16.49 -3.12
CA TRP A 262 -1.87 16.06 -4.38
C TRP A 262 -2.89 15.93 -5.51
N GLY A 263 -4.08 15.43 -5.17
CA GLY A 263 -5.20 15.26 -6.09
C GLY A 263 -6.42 16.08 -5.67
N TYR A 264 -7.61 15.53 -5.89
CA TYR A 264 -8.84 16.10 -5.39
C TYR A 264 -8.88 16.08 -3.86
N VAL A 265 -9.26 17.18 -3.25
CA VAL A 265 -9.49 17.27 -1.79
C VAL A 265 -10.98 17.19 -1.53
N PRO A 266 -11.50 16.04 -1.11
CA PRO A 266 -12.91 15.89 -0.79
C PRO A 266 -13.27 16.63 0.51
N PRO A 267 -14.47 17.18 0.64
CA PRO A 267 -14.95 17.68 1.93
C PRO A 267 -15.10 16.51 2.92
N ALA A 268 -15.00 16.81 4.22
CA ALA A 268 -15.06 15.82 5.29
C ALA A 268 -16.32 14.95 5.23
N GLU A 269 -17.47 15.54 4.89
CA GLU A 269 -18.75 14.83 4.77
C GLU A 269 -18.74 13.78 3.65
N LYS A 270 -18.01 14.07 2.54
CA LYS A 270 -17.85 13.07 1.46
C LYS A 270 -16.96 11.92 1.93
N VAL A 271 -15.86 12.21 2.62
CA VAL A 271 -14.98 11.16 3.17
C VAL A 271 -15.74 10.30 4.18
N GLN A 272 -16.51 10.94 5.09
CA GLN A 272 -17.35 10.22 6.06
C GLN A 272 -18.43 9.36 5.40
N LYS A 273 -19.00 9.82 4.29
CA LYS A 273 -19.99 9.05 3.53
C LYS A 273 -19.36 7.84 2.84
N ASP A 274 -18.17 8.00 2.25
CA ASP A 274 -17.49 6.95 1.49
C ASP A 274 -16.77 5.96 2.43
N PHE A 275 -16.41 6.38 3.64
CA PHE A 275 -15.81 5.54 4.69
C PHE A 275 -16.62 5.65 6.00
N PRO A 276 -17.84 5.12 6.07
CA PRO A 276 -18.76 5.35 7.20
C PRO A 276 -18.28 4.80 8.54
N PHE A 277 -17.28 3.94 8.54
CA PHE A 277 -16.65 3.29 9.69
C PHE A 277 -15.38 3.98 10.19
N LEU A 278 -15.02 5.15 9.65
CA LEU A 278 -13.86 5.93 10.11
C LEU A 278 -14.12 6.64 11.46
N PHE A 279 -13.03 7.00 12.12
CA PHE A 279 -13.02 8.00 13.20
C PHE A 279 -12.07 9.14 12.87
N TRP A 280 -12.44 10.35 13.23
CA TRP A 280 -11.67 11.55 12.94
C TRP A 280 -10.58 11.83 13.98
N ASN A 281 -9.45 12.36 13.52
CA ASN A 281 -8.46 12.98 14.39
C ASN A 281 -8.96 14.35 14.85
N LYS A 282 -9.21 14.49 16.15
CA LYS A 282 -9.72 15.73 16.73
C LYS A 282 -8.68 16.85 16.75
N ASP A 283 -7.41 16.49 16.79
CA ASP A 283 -6.29 17.43 16.86
C ASP A 283 -5.81 17.91 15.48
N ASN A 284 -6.22 17.21 14.42
CA ASN A 284 -5.90 17.53 13.04
C ASN A 284 -7.10 17.26 12.12
N PRO A 285 -8.17 18.05 12.20
CA PRO A 285 -9.35 17.85 11.38
C PRO A 285 -9.06 18.13 9.91
N LEU A 286 -9.75 17.40 9.04
CA LEU A 286 -9.78 17.73 7.61
C LEU A 286 -10.54 19.05 7.43
N ALA A 287 -9.86 20.05 6.85
CA ALA A 287 -10.37 21.39 6.64
C ALA A 287 -11.39 21.45 5.47
#